data_89e87e3e7429c7c76cec770874c2480d
#
_entry.id   89e87e3e7429c7c76cec770874c2480d
#
_cell.length_a   1.000
_cell.length_b   1.000
_cell.length_c   1.000
_cell.angle_alpha   90.00
_cell.angle_beta   90.00
_cell.angle_gamma   90.00
#
_symmetry.space_group_name_H-M   'P 1'
#
loop_
_entity.id
_entity.type
_entity.pdbx_description
1 polymer ?
#
loop_
_entity_poly.entity_id
_entity_poly.type
_entity_poly.pdbx_seq_one_letter_code
_entity_poly.pdbx_strand_id
1 'polypeptide(L)'
;MLSDAERRLVAAIDADELVRLTQDLVRIDSVIRPETGNTEREAVRYIAAWIRRELGVAPVVEEAAPGRENVIATVDSGRPGPCLMLEGHTDVVSEGARERWTRDPFGAEIVEGKLYGRGSCDMKAGVAVALLTARALATSGVPWRGKIRLGLVCDEEGMMIGIKDFIRRGHADDVDACLVPEPEENQLCLSMKGAIRAKLIVTGRMAHGAMPLTGVNPNTRLARIVLAFERFEAAEKQRCGADEFLGLPSITFTVIQSPPPGSPAQLNVMPGEALAYVDIRTVAKQDHETVRAALRGILAELGAVDPDFKASLEFIEDRPVVAIGKDEPIVKASASAFADVTGRPPVYNGVPGATDGTFLSAWKGIPCLVNGPGPRHLPHQADEYVEVTELVEAARVYVVAAHRFLASSVSRRRD
;
A
#
# COMPACT_ATOMS: atom_id res chain seq x y z
N MET A 1 -2.35 -28.02 -14.91
CA MET A 1 -0.96 -28.42 -15.32
C MET A 1 -0.42 -27.39 -16.29
N LEU A 2 0.85 -27.02 -16.15
CA LEU A 2 1.52 -26.06 -17.03
C LEU A 2 1.63 -26.57 -18.47
N SER A 3 1.32 -25.72 -19.45
CA SER A 3 1.60 -25.94 -20.88
C SER A 3 3.11 -25.88 -21.16
N ASP A 4 3.53 -26.32 -22.37
CA ASP A 4 4.96 -26.22 -22.78
C ASP A 4 5.43 -24.76 -22.85
N ALA A 5 4.57 -23.84 -23.25
CA ALA A 5 4.84 -22.41 -23.26
C ALA A 5 5.06 -21.90 -21.82
N GLU A 6 4.19 -22.25 -20.88
CA GLU A 6 4.33 -21.83 -19.49
C GLU A 6 5.55 -22.46 -18.79
N ARG A 7 5.91 -23.72 -19.10
CA ARG A 7 7.17 -24.31 -18.64
C ARG A 7 8.38 -23.53 -19.11
N ARG A 8 8.38 -23.07 -20.36
CA ARG A 8 9.47 -22.19 -20.88
C ARG A 8 9.50 -20.84 -20.18
N LEU A 9 8.35 -20.24 -19.88
CA LEU A 9 8.29 -18.99 -19.11
C LEU A 9 8.82 -19.16 -17.69
N VAL A 10 8.44 -20.24 -17.01
CA VAL A 10 8.96 -20.57 -15.67
C VAL A 10 10.47 -20.80 -15.71
N ALA A 11 11.00 -21.48 -16.74
CA ALA A 11 12.43 -21.70 -16.93
C ALA A 11 13.20 -20.41 -17.27
N ALA A 12 12.54 -19.39 -17.82
CA ALA A 12 13.13 -18.09 -18.07
C ALA A 12 13.30 -17.21 -16.81
N ILE A 13 12.72 -17.60 -15.68
CA ILE A 13 12.96 -16.99 -14.38
C ILE A 13 14.24 -17.57 -13.79
N ASP A 14 15.34 -16.85 -13.93
CA ASP A 14 16.62 -17.17 -13.31
C ASP A 14 16.58 -16.79 -11.81
N ALA A 15 16.64 -17.79 -10.95
CA ALA A 15 16.54 -17.59 -9.50
C ALA A 15 17.74 -16.80 -8.93
N ASP A 16 18.95 -17.06 -9.40
CA ASP A 16 20.14 -16.36 -8.93
C ASP A 16 20.13 -14.89 -9.34
N GLU A 17 19.63 -14.60 -10.53
CA GLU A 17 19.48 -13.23 -10.99
C GLU A 17 18.37 -12.49 -10.23
N LEU A 18 17.24 -13.13 -9.97
CA LEU A 18 16.17 -12.57 -9.15
C LEU A 18 16.69 -12.15 -7.77
N VAL A 19 17.45 -13.05 -7.14
CA VAL A 19 18.08 -12.79 -5.84
C VAL A 19 19.07 -11.64 -5.92
N ARG A 20 19.95 -11.62 -6.94
CA ARG A 20 20.91 -10.51 -7.13
C ARG A 20 20.21 -9.18 -7.35
N LEU A 21 19.17 -9.16 -8.19
CA LEU A 21 18.39 -7.95 -8.44
C LEU A 21 17.73 -7.43 -7.16
N THR A 22 17.16 -8.33 -6.35
CA THR A 22 16.59 -7.98 -5.05
C THR A 22 17.66 -7.41 -4.10
N GLN A 23 18.84 -8.07 -4.04
CA GLN A 23 19.95 -7.58 -3.23
C GLN A 23 20.41 -6.18 -3.67
N ASP A 24 20.53 -5.95 -4.97
CA ASP A 24 20.94 -4.64 -5.49
C ASP A 24 19.95 -3.54 -5.13
N LEU A 25 18.65 -3.83 -5.24
CA LEU A 25 17.59 -2.90 -4.83
C LEU A 25 17.61 -2.64 -3.32
N VAL A 26 17.80 -3.66 -2.49
CA VAL A 26 17.86 -3.53 -1.02
C VAL A 26 19.06 -2.70 -0.58
N ARG A 27 20.22 -2.83 -1.25
CA ARG A 27 21.42 -2.05 -0.95
C ARG A 27 21.27 -0.56 -1.23
N ILE A 28 20.30 -0.16 -2.05
CA ILE A 28 20.00 1.24 -2.30
C ILE A 28 19.10 1.75 -1.16
N ASP A 29 19.63 2.68 -0.35
CA ASP A 29 18.83 3.38 0.66
C ASP A 29 17.86 4.35 0.00
N SER A 30 16.58 3.96 -0.05
CA SER A 30 15.47 4.75 -0.60
C SER A 30 14.50 5.25 0.48
N VAL A 31 14.98 5.37 1.71
CA VAL A 31 14.24 6.04 2.80
C VAL A 31 14.14 7.53 2.52
N ILE A 32 12.96 8.09 2.74
CA ILE A 32 12.77 9.53 2.60
C ILE A 32 13.30 10.24 3.84
N ARG A 33 14.36 11.04 3.66
CA ARG A 33 14.97 11.83 4.74
C ARG A 33 15.12 13.28 4.30
N PRO A 34 14.14 14.14 4.58
CA PRO A 34 14.19 15.56 4.18
C PRO A 34 15.42 16.29 4.69
N GLU A 35 15.92 15.94 5.86
CA GLU A 35 17.09 16.55 6.51
C GLU A 35 18.39 16.30 5.76
N THR A 36 18.52 15.21 5.03
CA THR A 36 19.70 14.88 4.20
C THR A 36 19.44 15.03 2.71
N GLY A 37 18.18 15.20 2.33
CA GLY A 37 17.75 15.20 0.92
C GLY A 37 17.71 13.81 0.29
N ASN A 38 17.80 12.72 1.11
CA ASN A 38 17.68 11.37 0.60
C ASN A 38 16.24 11.08 0.16
N THR A 39 16.12 10.43 -1.00
CA THR A 39 14.84 10.01 -1.58
C THR A 39 15.03 8.69 -2.32
N GLU A 40 13.97 8.16 -2.92
CA GLU A 40 13.99 6.97 -3.76
C GLU A 40 14.72 7.14 -5.11
N ARG A 41 15.24 8.33 -5.42
CA ARG A 41 15.84 8.68 -6.72
C ARG A 41 16.90 7.71 -7.22
N GLU A 42 17.77 7.20 -6.34
CA GLU A 42 18.81 6.23 -6.74
C GLU A 42 18.19 4.88 -7.12
N ALA A 43 17.13 4.45 -6.43
CA ALA A 43 16.38 3.25 -6.81
C ALA A 43 15.70 3.44 -8.18
N VAL A 44 15.07 4.59 -8.40
CA VAL A 44 14.47 4.99 -9.69
C VAL A 44 15.50 4.93 -10.82
N ARG A 45 16.70 5.51 -10.62
CA ARG A 45 17.78 5.50 -11.61
C ARG A 45 18.27 4.09 -11.93
N TYR A 46 18.46 3.28 -10.89
CA TYR A 46 18.86 1.87 -11.07
C TYR A 46 17.83 1.09 -11.87
N ILE A 47 16.55 1.19 -11.49
CA ILE A 47 15.44 0.50 -12.17
C ILE A 47 15.30 0.97 -13.62
N ALA A 48 15.36 2.28 -13.86
CA ALA A 48 15.28 2.83 -15.22
C ALA A 48 16.44 2.35 -16.12
N ALA A 49 17.65 2.25 -15.57
CA ALA A 49 18.81 1.70 -16.28
C ALA A 49 18.64 0.21 -16.56
N TRP A 50 18.14 -0.55 -15.59
CA TRP A 50 17.84 -1.97 -15.74
C TRP A 50 16.80 -2.21 -16.84
N ILE A 51 15.69 -1.46 -16.84
CA ILE A 51 14.64 -1.56 -17.87
C ILE A 51 15.20 -1.31 -19.27
N ARG A 52 16.02 -0.26 -19.45
CA ARG A 52 16.65 0.02 -20.75
C ARG A 52 17.53 -1.14 -21.24
N ARG A 53 18.32 -1.70 -20.33
CA ARG A 53 19.28 -2.77 -20.66
C ARG A 53 18.59 -4.10 -20.91
N GLU A 54 17.66 -4.50 -20.06
CA GLU A 54 17.08 -5.84 -20.05
C GLU A 54 15.79 -5.98 -20.88
N LEU A 55 15.01 -4.91 -20.98
CA LEU A 55 13.77 -4.92 -21.76
C LEU A 55 13.91 -4.24 -23.12
N GLY A 56 14.98 -3.49 -23.36
CA GLY A 56 15.19 -2.75 -24.59
C GLY A 56 14.18 -1.62 -24.84
N VAL A 57 13.43 -1.22 -23.80
CA VAL A 57 12.44 -0.12 -23.87
C VAL A 57 12.95 1.10 -23.10
N ALA A 58 12.59 2.29 -23.57
CA ALA A 58 12.90 3.53 -22.87
C ALA A 58 11.83 3.76 -21.77
N PRO A 59 12.18 3.70 -20.48
CA PRO A 59 11.24 4.05 -19.44
C PRO A 59 11.00 5.56 -19.43
N VAL A 60 9.78 5.96 -19.08
CA VAL A 60 9.42 7.33 -18.71
C VAL A 60 9.74 7.50 -17.24
N VAL A 61 10.49 8.54 -16.88
CA VAL A 61 10.76 8.93 -15.49
C VAL A 61 10.12 10.29 -15.30
N GLU A 62 9.17 10.37 -14.38
CA GLU A 62 8.35 11.57 -14.16
C GLU A 62 8.33 11.95 -12.68
N GLU A 63 8.58 13.22 -12.41
CA GLU A 63 8.46 13.79 -11.06
C GLU A 63 6.99 13.93 -10.65
N ALA A 64 6.56 13.22 -9.60
CA ALA A 64 5.26 13.38 -8.97
C ALA A 64 5.26 14.56 -7.96
N ALA A 65 6.41 14.81 -7.35
CA ALA A 65 6.72 15.97 -6.53
C ALA A 65 8.22 16.26 -6.60
N PRO A 66 8.71 17.43 -6.19
CA PRO A 66 10.13 17.75 -6.27
C PRO A 66 11.03 16.67 -5.66
N GLY A 67 11.85 16.04 -6.51
CA GLY A 67 12.76 14.95 -6.14
C GLY A 67 12.11 13.60 -5.89
N ARG A 68 10.82 13.43 -6.14
CA ARG A 68 10.06 12.19 -5.97
C ARG A 68 9.58 11.72 -7.34
N GLU A 69 10.16 10.67 -7.85
CA GLU A 69 10.01 10.25 -9.26
C GLU A 69 9.35 8.89 -9.38
N ASN A 70 8.47 8.74 -10.40
CA ASN A 70 7.92 7.47 -10.86
C ASN A 70 8.73 6.91 -12.03
N VAL A 71 8.79 5.59 -12.16
CA VAL A 71 9.33 4.90 -13.35
C VAL A 71 8.21 4.14 -14.04
N ILE A 72 7.94 4.49 -15.30
CA ILE A 72 6.90 3.87 -16.09
C ILE A 72 7.51 3.23 -17.33
N ALA A 73 7.20 1.98 -17.60
CA ALA A 73 7.62 1.32 -18.84
C ALA A 73 6.50 0.46 -19.42
N THR A 74 6.46 0.34 -20.74
CA THR A 74 5.50 -0.53 -21.40
C THR A 74 6.25 -1.47 -22.34
N VAL A 75 6.06 -2.76 -22.12
CA VAL A 75 6.46 -3.81 -23.05
C VAL A 75 5.22 -4.17 -23.86
N ASP A 76 5.28 -3.97 -25.17
CA ASP A 76 4.19 -4.26 -26.10
C ASP A 76 4.53 -5.50 -26.93
N SER A 77 3.63 -6.48 -26.94
CA SER A 77 3.80 -7.69 -27.74
C SER A 77 3.65 -7.48 -29.26
N GLY A 78 3.19 -6.30 -29.69
CA GLY A 78 2.80 -6.01 -31.07
C GLY A 78 1.51 -6.72 -31.52
N ARG A 79 0.78 -7.37 -30.61
CA ARG A 79 -0.46 -8.08 -30.88
C ARG A 79 -1.60 -7.52 -30.03
N PRO A 80 -2.79 -7.29 -30.58
CA PRO A 80 -3.94 -6.81 -29.80
C PRO A 80 -4.25 -7.73 -28.61
N GLY A 81 -4.48 -7.14 -27.44
CA GLY A 81 -4.79 -7.84 -26.19
C GLY A 81 -4.89 -6.89 -25.02
N PRO A 82 -5.14 -7.40 -23.81
CA PRO A 82 -5.26 -6.59 -22.60
C PRO A 82 -3.91 -5.96 -22.18
N CYS A 83 -4.00 -4.93 -21.35
CA CYS A 83 -2.87 -4.32 -20.66
C CYS A 83 -2.87 -4.77 -19.20
N LEU A 84 -1.87 -5.52 -18.78
CA LEU A 84 -1.63 -5.89 -17.39
C LEU A 84 -0.59 -4.95 -16.78
N MET A 85 -0.96 -4.29 -15.69
CA MET A 85 -0.02 -3.51 -14.90
C MET A 85 0.64 -4.40 -13.84
N LEU A 86 1.95 -4.29 -13.69
CA LEU A 86 2.72 -4.76 -12.56
C LEU A 86 3.15 -3.50 -11.81
N GLU A 87 2.56 -3.32 -10.66
CA GLU A 87 2.74 -2.13 -9.83
C GLU A 87 3.69 -2.43 -8.69
N GLY A 88 4.36 -1.42 -8.14
CA GLY A 88 5.15 -1.49 -6.93
C GLY A 88 5.76 -0.16 -6.57
N HIS A 89 6.13 0.03 -5.30
CA HIS A 89 6.76 1.25 -4.84
C HIS A 89 8.27 1.14 -4.71
N THR A 90 8.95 2.29 -4.78
CA THR A 90 10.41 2.39 -4.77
C THR A 90 10.98 2.94 -3.47
N ASP A 91 10.15 3.60 -2.68
CA ASP A 91 10.48 4.08 -1.32
C ASP A 91 10.42 2.94 -0.29
N VAL A 92 10.98 3.19 0.86
CA VAL A 92 10.90 2.32 2.04
C VAL A 92 10.79 3.17 3.29
N VAL A 93 10.16 2.65 4.34
CA VAL A 93 10.16 3.32 5.65
C VAL A 93 11.55 3.38 6.26
N SER A 94 11.74 4.28 7.23
CA SER A 94 12.99 4.36 8.01
C SER A 94 13.33 2.99 8.63
N GLU A 95 14.62 2.69 8.67
CA GLU A 95 15.15 1.54 9.40
C GLU A 95 14.91 1.64 10.92
N GLY A 96 14.62 2.85 11.41
CA GLY A 96 14.45 3.12 12.84
C GLY A 96 15.76 3.01 13.62
N ALA A 97 15.67 2.53 14.84
CA ALA A 97 16.83 2.39 15.73
C ALA A 97 17.79 1.29 15.25
N ARG A 98 18.96 1.69 14.80
CA ARG A 98 19.98 0.80 14.20
C ARG A 98 20.39 -0.34 15.14
N GLU A 99 20.43 -0.08 16.43
CA GLU A 99 20.76 -1.05 17.48
C GLU A 99 19.76 -2.19 17.62
N ARG A 100 18.58 -2.09 17.00
CA ARG A 100 17.58 -3.17 16.95
C ARG A 100 17.83 -4.14 15.81
N TRP A 101 18.71 -3.80 14.87
CA TRP A 101 19.04 -4.65 13.75
C TRP A 101 20.22 -5.55 14.10
N THR A 102 20.05 -6.84 13.90
CA THR A 102 21.16 -7.82 14.05
C THR A 102 22.05 -7.84 12.82
N ARG A 103 21.59 -7.26 11.69
CA ARG A 103 22.29 -7.18 10.40
C ARG A 103 22.22 -5.75 9.86
N ASP A 104 23.02 -5.47 8.81
CA ASP A 104 22.93 -4.20 8.13
C ASP A 104 21.59 -4.07 7.38
N PRO A 105 20.71 -3.07 7.70
CA PRO A 105 19.45 -2.87 7.00
C PRO A 105 19.60 -2.65 5.49
N PHE A 106 20.77 -2.24 5.02
CA PHE A 106 21.07 -2.08 3.59
C PHE A 106 22.18 -3.03 3.10
N GLY A 107 22.51 -4.06 3.88
CA GLY A 107 23.55 -5.05 3.53
C GLY A 107 23.08 -6.11 2.54
N ALA A 108 21.78 -6.38 2.49
CA ALA A 108 21.18 -7.44 1.67
C ALA A 108 21.84 -8.81 1.88
N GLU A 109 22.14 -9.14 3.13
CA GLU A 109 22.76 -10.40 3.49
C GLU A 109 21.79 -11.57 3.33
N ILE A 110 22.30 -12.71 2.86
CA ILE A 110 21.52 -13.96 2.83
C ILE A 110 22.04 -14.89 3.92
N VAL A 111 21.14 -15.22 4.85
CA VAL A 111 21.45 -16.16 5.94
C VAL A 111 20.30 -17.13 6.07
N GLU A 112 20.63 -18.43 6.09
CA GLU A 112 19.66 -19.53 6.20
C GLU A 112 18.50 -19.43 5.21
N GLY A 113 18.80 -18.99 3.95
CA GLY A 113 17.81 -18.86 2.90
C GLY A 113 16.93 -17.62 2.98
N LYS A 114 17.22 -16.68 3.90
CA LYS A 114 16.52 -15.40 4.07
C LYS A 114 17.39 -14.25 3.61
N LEU A 115 16.87 -13.39 2.76
CA LEU A 115 17.50 -12.16 2.32
C LEU A 115 17.04 -11.04 3.26
N TYR A 116 17.96 -10.53 4.07
CA TYR A 116 17.70 -9.51 5.09
C TYR A 116 17.94 -8.11 4.55
N GLY A 117 17.13 -7.16 5.00
CA GLY A 117 17.32 -5.73 4.79
C GLY A 117 16.01 -4.96 4.71
N ARG A 118 16.05 -3.65 4.94
CA ARG A 118 14.90 -2.76 4.79
C ARG A 118 14.44 -2.75 3.35
N GLY A 119 13.15 -3.02 3.11
CA GLY A 119 12.57 -3.14 1.79
C GLY A 119 12.76 -4.51 1.14
N SER A 120 13.45 -5.46 1.81
CA SER A 120 13.58 -6.83 1.28
C SER A 120 12.23 -7.56 1.21
N CYS A 121 11.33 -7.23 2.12
CA CYS A 121 9.96 -7.69 2.17
C CYS A 121 9.02 -6.65 1.54
N ASP A 122 9.10 -5.43 1.97
CA ASP A 122 8.19 -4.33 1.64
C ASP A 122 8.92 -3.21 0.88
N MET A 123 8.83 -3.13 -0.52
CA MET A 123 8.40 -4.22 -1.40
C MET A 123 9.39 -4.45 -2.54
N LYS A 124 10.72 -4.24 -2.30
CA LYS A 124 11.77 -4.38 -3.36
C LYS A 124 11.87 -5.79 -3.93
N ALA A 125 11.54 -6.83 -3.13
CA ALA A 125 11.38 -8.19 -3.65
C ALA A 125 10.25 -8.25 -4.69
N GLY A 126 9.12 -7.63 -4.39
CA GLY A 126 8.00 -7.50 -5.32
C GLY A 126 8.37 -6.73 -6.59
N VAL A 127 9.12 -5.64 -6.47
CA VAL A 127 9.65 -4.89 -7.62
C VAL A 127 10.53 -5.80 -8.50
N ALA A 128 11.41 -6.60 -7.91
CA ALA A 128 12.25 -7.55 -8.65
C ALA A 128 11.39 -8.63 -9.36
N VAL A 129 10.34 -9.13 -8.70
CA VAL A 129 9.37 -10.06 -9.31
C VAL A 129 8.69 -9.42 -10.52
N ALA A 130 8.23 -8.18 -10.42
CA ALA A 130 7.60 -7.47 -11.53
C ALA A 130 8.54 -7.29 -12.72
N LEU A 131 9.78 -6.88 -12.46
CA LEU A 131 10.82 -6.68 -13.48
C LEU A 131 11.16 -7.99 -14.22
N LEU A 132 11.43 -9.08 -13.48
CA LEU A 132 11.76 -10.38 -14.08
C LEU A 132 10.55 -10.97 -14.84
N THR A 133 9.34 -10.77 -14.36
CA THR A 133 8.10 -11.18 -15.06
C THR A 133 8.00 -10.50 -16.43
N ALA A 134 8.17 -9.19 -16.48
CA ALA A 134 8.16 -8.43 -17.74
C ALA A 134 9.25 -8.91 -18.69
N ARG A 135 10.47 -9.15 -18.20
CA ARG A 135 11.58 -9.64 -19.01
C ARG A 135 11.34 -11.05 -19.55
N ALA A 136 10.86 -11.98 -18.71
CA ALA A 136 10.59 -13.35 -19.16
C ALA A 136 9.57 -13.38 -20.30
N LEU A 137 8.51 -12.56 -20.24
CA LEU A 137 7.57 -12.41 -21.34
C LEU A 137 8.21 -11.81 -22.59
N ALA A 138 9.05 -10.78 -22.43
CA ALA A 138 9.69 -10.10 -23.55
C ALA A 138 10.73 -10.96 -24.28
N THR A 139 11.50 -11.82 -23.57
CA THR A 139 12.71 -12.44 -24.10
C THR A 139 12.63 -13.96 -24.26
N SER A 140 11.66 -14.65 -23.69
CA SER A 140 11.56 -16.12 -23.72
C SER A 140 11.22 -16.71 -25.09
N GLY A 141 10.81 -15.87 -26.06
CA GLY A 141 10.29 -16.34 -27.35
C GLY A 141 8.92 -17.03 -27.27
N VAL A 142 8.29 -17.06 -26.11
CA VAL A 142 6.91 -17.56 -25.94
C VAL A 142 5.96 -16.51 -26.52
N PRO A 143 5.03 -16.90 -27.43
CA PRO A 143 4.04 -15.96 -27.95
C PRO A 143 3.08 -15.50 -26.85
N TRP A 144 2.86 -14.18 -26.77
CA TRP A 144 1.88 -13.54 -25.92
C TRP A 144 1.24 -12.36 -26.65
N ARG A 145 0.22 -11.72 -26.06
CA ARG A 145 -0.53 -10.61 -26.66
C ARG A 145 -0.78 -9.50 -25.64
N GLY A 146 -1.12 -8.31 -26.15
CA GLY A 146 -1.38 -7.16 -25.31
C GLY A 146 -0.10 -6.50 -24.79
N LYS A 147 -0.17 -5.91 -23.61
CA LYS A 147 0.89 -5.09 -23.01
C LYS A 147 1.15 -5.47 -21.56
N ILE A 148 2.41 -5.34 -21.13
CA ILE A 148 2.80 -5.25 -19.72
C ILE A 148 3.16 -3.79 -19.44
N ARG A 149 2.49 -3.18 -18.46
CA ARG A 149 2.80 -1.87 -17.93
C ARG A 149 3.52 -2.04 -16.60
N LEU A 150 4.77 -1.62 -16.50
CA LEU A 150 5.46 -1.43 -15.23
C LEU A 150 5.10 -0.04 -14.72
N GLY A 151 4.54 0.05 -13.53
CA GLY A 151 4.25 1.29 -12.82
C GLY A 151 4.95 1.24 -11.47
N LEU A 152 6.22 1.69 -11.43
CA LEU A 152 7.02 1.67 -10.21
C LEU A 152 7.03 3.09 -9.65
N VAL A 153 6.28 3.29 -8.58
CA VAL A 153 5.93 4.63 -8.11
C VAL A 153 6.61 4.99 -6.80
N CYS A 154 6.56 6.26 -6.45
CA CYS A 154 7.13 6.82 -5.23
C CYS A 154 6.06 7.04 -4.16
N ASP A 155 6.49 7.11 -2.88
CA ASP A 155 5.70 7.61 -1.75
C ASP A 155 4.49 6.73 -1.35
N GLU A 156 4.54 5.43 -1.58
CA GLU A 156 3.49 4.54 -1.09
C GLU A 156 3.39 4.60 0.43
N GLU A 157 4.54 4.55 1.10
CA GLU A 157 4.71 4.57 2.55
C GLU A 157 4.33 5.92 3.21
N GLY A 158 4.12 6.93 2.38
CA GLY A 158 3.70 8.27 2.78
C GLY A 158 2.25 8.56 2.43
N MET A 159 2.08 9.44 1.45
CA MET A 159 0.78 9.96 1.00
C MET A 159 0.34 9.39 -0.35
N MET A 160 1.04 8.39 -0.89
CA MET A 160 0.77 7.76 -2.19
C MET A 160 0.70 8.79 -3.33
N ILE A 161 1.60 9.77 -3.32
CA ILE A 161 1.59 10.83 -4.35
C ILE A 161 1.94 10.29 -5.73
N GLY A 162 2.81 9.27 -5.78
CA GLY A 162 3.28 8.64 -7.01
C GLY A 162 2.15 8.03 -7.81
N ILE A 163 1.37 7.14 -7.22
CA ILE A 163 0.25 6.49 -7.92
C ILE A 163 -0.86 7.48 -8.26
N LYS A 164 -1.12 8.46 -7.41
CA LYS A 164 -2.10 9.52 -7.68
C LYS A 164 -1.69 10.35 -8.90
N ASP A 165 -0.41 10.71 -9.03
CA ASP A 165 0.13 11.41 -10.19
C ASP A 165 0.12 10.54 -11.45
N PHE A 166 0.54 9.27 -11.34
CA PHE A 166 0.47 8.26 -12.41
C PHE A 166 -0.94 8.18 -13.03
N ILE A 167 -1.98 8.12 -12.19
CA ILE A 167 -3.37 8.06 -12.62
C ILE A 167 -3.79 9.39 -13.28
N ARG A 168 -3.43 10.55 -12.69
CA ARG A 168 -3.80 11.88 -13.23
C ARG A 168 -3.17 12.15 -14.59
N ARG A 169 -1.98 11.63 -14.86
CA ARG A 169 -1.30 11.75 -16.15
C ARG A 169 -1.82 10.77 -17.21
N GLY A 170 -2.78 9.91 -16.85
CA GLY A 170 -3.42 8.99 -17.79
C GLY A 170 -2.67 7.67 -18.01
N HIS A 171 -1.62 7.39 -17.25
CA HIS A 171 -0.86 6.13 -17.41
C HIS A 171 -1.67 4.88 -17.04
N ALA A 172 -2.79 5.04 -16.34
CA ALA A 172 -3.70 3.96 -15.97
C ALA A 172 -4.87 3.79 -16.96
N ASP A 173 -5.02 4.64 -17.98
CA ASP A 173 -6.24 4.71 -18.79
C ASP A 173 -6.46 3.47 -19.67
N ASP A 174 -5.40 2.80 -20.11
CA ASP A 174 -5.45 1.58 -20.91
C ASP A 174 -5.19 0.29 -20.12
N VAL A 175 -5.05 0.37 -18.78
CA VAL A 175 -4.80 -0.78 -17.91
C VAL A 175 -6.10 -1.55 -17.66
N ASP A 176 -6.09 -2.86 -17.91
CA ASP A 176 -7.25 -3.75 -17.74
C ASP A 176 -7.26 -4.46 -16.38
N ALA A 177 -6.09 -4.74 -15.80
CA ALA A 177 -5.92 -5.29 -14.45
C ALA A 177 -4.53 -4.96 -13.89
N CYS A 178 -4.38 -5.08 -12.58
CA CYS A 178 -3.12 -4.83 -11.88
C CYS A 178 -2.77 -5.99 -10.94
N LEU A 179 -1.48 -6.36 -10.91
CA LEU A 179 -0.86 -7.19 -9.88
C LEU A 179 0.06 -6.32 -9.03
N VAL A 180 -0.11 -6.39 -7.73
CA VAL A 180 0.65 -5.62 -6.73
C VAL A 180 1.41 -6.62 -5.85
N PRO A 181 2.73 -6.80 -6.03
CA PRO A 181 3.52 -7.79 -5.32
C PRO A 181 3.97 -7.34 -3.92
N GLU A 182 3.02 -6.84 -3.12
CA GLU A 182 3.20 -6.55 -1.70
C GLU A 182 3.32 -7.84 -0.87
N PRO A 183 3.99 -7.79 0.30
CA PRO A 183 4.31 -8.97 1.11
C PRO A 183 3.07 -9.60 1.75
N GLU A 184 2.53 -10.58 1.09
CA GLU A 184 1.32 -11.28 1.48
C GLU A 184 1.49 -12.81 1.54
N GLU A 185 2.74 -13.32 1.75
CA GLU A 185 3.05 -14.76 1.79
C GLU A 185 2.57 -15.48 0.53
N ASN A 186 2.63 -14.82 -0.63
CA ASN A 186 2.07 -15.25 -1.91
C ASN A 186 0.55 -15.59 -1.86
N GLN A 187 -0.19 -15.18 -0.82
CA GLN A 187 -1.64 -15.33 -0.75
C GLN A 187 -2.33 -14.33 -1.68
N LEU A 188 -3.49 -14.69 -2.18
CA LEU A 188 -4.27 -13.85 -3.09
C LEU A 188 -5.19 -12.92 -2.29
N CYS A 189 -4.77 -11.68 -2.06
CA CYS A 189 -5.55 -10.71 -1.33
C CYS A 189 -6.54 -9.98 -2.25
N LEU A 190 -7.83 -10.24 -2.02
CA LEU A 190 -8.93 -9.77 -2.86
C LEU A 190 -9.50 -8.43 -2.40
N SER A 191 -9.12 -7.96 -1.23
CA SER A 191 -9.60 -6.70 -0.66
C SER A 191 -8.52 -5.99 0.12
N MET A 192 -8.63 -4.67 0.19
CA MET A 192 -7.76 -3.79 0.97
C MET A 192 -8.61 -2.93 1.90
N LYS A 193 -8.20 -2.83 3.17
CA LYS A 193 -8.90 -2.03 4.16
C LYS A 193 -8.77 -0.54 3.82
N GLY A 194 -9.88 0.18 3.85
CA GLY A 194 -9.83 1.63 3.68
C GLY A 194 -9.26 2.31 4.92
N ALA A 195 -8.73 3.52 4.74
CA ALA A 195 -8.20 4.34 5.82
C ALA A 195 -8.64 5.79 5.68
N ILE A 196 -9.18 6.36 6.75
CA ILE A 196 -9.40 7.80 6.88
C ILE A 196 -8.55 8.27 8.06
N ARG A 197 -7.68 9.25 7.85
CA ARG A 197 -6.94 9.89 8.93
C ARG A 197 -7.48 11.28 9.17
N ALA A 198 -7.71 11.60 10.44
CA ALA A 198 -8.29 12.87 10.80
C ALA A 198 -7.52 13.54 11.94
N LYS A 199 -7.49 14.88 11.89
CA LYS A 199 -7.00 15.75 12.95
C LYS A 199 -8.19 16.39 13.66
N LEU A 200 -8.27 16.23 14.96
CA LEU A 200 -9.30 16.77 15.82
C LEU A 200 -8.69 17.85 16.72
N ILE A 201 -9.22 19.05 16.68
CA ILE A 201 -8.85 20.15 17.57
C ILE A 201 -10.05 20.53 18.40
N VAL A 202 -9.87 20.56 19.72
CA VAL A 202 -10.88 21.01 20.67
C VAL A 202 -10.40 22.29 21.34
N THR A 203 -11.10 23.40 21.07
CA THR A 203 -10.77 24.71 21.61
C THR A 203 -11.48 24.94 22.93
N GLY A 204 -10.73 25.36 23.93
CA GLY A 204 -11.21 25.74 25.26
C GLY A 204 -10.86 27.20 25.59
N ARG A 205 -10.83 27.47 26.90
CA ARG A 205 -10.35 28.74 27.46
C ARG A 205 -9.52 28.46 28.71
N MET A 206 -8.28 28.94 28.71
CA MET A 206 -7.35 28.76 29.84
C MET A 206 -7.94 29.31 31.14
N ALA A 207 -7.63 28.62 32.23
CA ALA A 207 -7.94 29.06 33.57
C ALA A 207 -6.98 28.47 34.60
N HIS A 208 -6.94 29.08 35.78
CA HIS A 208 -6.26 28.46 36.93
C HIS A 208 -7.02 27.21 37.37
N GLY A 209 -6.34 26.12 37.64
CA GLY A 209 -6.94 24.84 38.00
C GLY A 209 -7.86 24.89 39.22
N ALA A 210 -7.60 25.85 40.15
CA ALA A 210 -8.47 26.11 41.31
C ALA A 210 -9.72 26.97 40.96
N MET A 211 -9.80 27.54 39.74
CA MET A 211 -10.92 28.36 39.28
C MET A 211 -11.49 27.85 37.97
N PRO A 212 -11.92 26.57 37.87
CA PRO A 212 -12.29 25.94 36.62
C PRO A 212 -13.51 26.58 35.93
N LEU A 213 -14.38 27.23 36.68
CA LEU A 213 -15.58 27.89 36.17
C LEU A 213 -15.26 29.16 35.35
N THR A 214 -14.05 29.70 35.46
CA THR A 214 -13.64 30.86 34.67
C THR A 214 -13.07 30.46 33.28
N GLY A 215 -12.85 29.17 33.07
CA GLY A 215 -12.32 28.58 31.85
C GLY A 215 -13.32 27.68 31.13
N VAL A 216 -12.83 27.08 30.03
CA VAL A 216 -13.51 26.04 29.25
C VAL A 216 -12.54 24.91 29.03
N ASN A 217 -12.78 23.76 29.67
CA ASN A 217 -11.82 22.65 29.65
C ASN A 217 -11.91 21.84 28.35
N PRO A 218 -10.92 21.90 27.45
CA PRO A 218 -10.92 21.12 26.22
C PRO A 218 -10.75 19.61 26.46
N ASN A 219 -10.08 19.21 27.56
CA ASN A 219 -9.83 17.79 27.86
C ASN A 219 -11.11 17.03 28.16
N THR A 220 -12.03 17.62 28.93
CA THR A 220 -13.33 16.98 29.22
C THR A 220 -14.21 16.87 27.97
N ARG A 221 -14.09 17.83 27.07
CA ARG A 221 -14.80 17.81 25.78
C ARG A 221 -14.22 16.79 24.84
N LEU A 222 -12.90 16.71 24.73
CA LEU A 222 -12.22 15.66 23.96
C LEU A 222 -12.59 14.26 24.48
N ALA A 223 -12.61 14.06 25.79
CA ALA A 223 -13.03 12.77 26.38
C ALA A 223 -14.47 12.39 25.95
N ARG A 224 -15.40 13.36 25.89
CA ARG A 224 -16.76 13.10 25.38
C ARG A 224 -16.78 12.70 23.91
N ILE A 225 -15.91 13.32 23.07
CA ILE A 225 -15.77 12.96 21.67
C ILE A 225 -15.24 11.53 21.54
N VAL A 226 -14.18 11.17 22.29
CA VAL A 226 -13.62 9.81 22.30
C VAL A 226 -14.71 8.78 22.58
N LEU A 227 -15.47 8.97 23.68
CA LEU A 227 -16.56 8.06 24.05
C LEU A 227 -17.71 8.02 23.03
N ALA A 228 -17.97 9.12 22.32
CA ALA A 228 -18.97 9.16 21.26
C ALA A 228 -18.51 8.42 20.02
N PHE A 229 -17.23 8.55 19.65
CA PHE A 229 -16.63 7.82 18.54
C PHE A 229 -16.55 6.32 18.83
N GLU A 230 -16.22 5.91 20.06
CA GLU A 230 -16.27 4.50 20.48
C GLU A 230 -17.69 3.89 20.35
N ARG A 231 -18.72 4.65 20.72
CA ARG A 231 -20.12 4.20 20.52
C ARG A 231 -20.47 4.06 19.04
N PHE A 232 -20.03 5.01 18.20
CA PHE A 232 -20.22 4.93 16.76
C PHE A 232 -19.48 3.72 16.18
N GLU A 233 -18.23 3.49 16.58
CA GLU A 233 -17.45 2.31 16.19
C GLU A 233 -18.19 1.01 16.54
N ALA A 234 -18.71 0.90 17.78
CA ALA A 234 -19.46 -0.27 18.23
C ALA A 234 -20.72 -0.51 17.37
N ALA A 235 -21.45 0.56 17.04
CA ALA A 235 -22.62 0.48 16.16
C ALA A 235 -22.23 0.05 14.74
N GLU A 236 -21.13 0.57 14.19
CA GLU A 236 -20.63 0.19 12.86
C GLU A 236 -20.15 -1.26 12.83
N LYS A 237 -19.46 -1.72 13.85
CA LYS A 237 -19.09 -3.15 14.00
C LYS A 237 -20.31 -4.06 13.98
N GLN A 238 -21.38 -3.68 14.68
CA GLN A 238 -22.62 -4.42 14.68
C GLN A 238 -23.35 -4.37 13.32
N ARG A 239 -23.39 -3.20 12.68
CA ARG A 239 -24.04 -2.99 11.38
C ARG A 239 -23.34 -3.73 10.25
N CYS A 240 -22.00 -3.65 10.19
CA CYS A 240 -21.20 -4.25 9.12
C CYS A 240 -21.02 -5.75 9.32
N GLY A 241 -20.91 -6.21 10.57
CA GLY A 241 -20.40 -7.54 10.87
C GLY A 241 -18.92 -7.67 10.49
N ALA A 242 -18.37 -8.86 10.69
CA ALA A 242 -17.03 -9.16 10.20
C ALA A 242 -17.04 -9.35 8.67
N ASP A 243 -16.15 -8.66 7.99
CA ASP A 243 -15.83 -8.93 6.59
C ASP A 243 -15.02 -10.24 6.49
N GLU A 244 -15.21 -11.01 5.41
CA GLU A 244 -14.54 -12.32 5.24
C GLU A 244 -13.01 -12.20 5.37
N PHE A 245 -12.41 -11.14 4.84
CA PHE A 245 -10.95 -10.98 4.77
C PHE A 245 -10.44 -9.80 5.60
N LEU A 246 -11.24 -8.75 5.77
CA LEU A 246 -10.81 -7.52 6.44
C LEU A 246 -11.21 -7.45 7.92
N GLY A 247 -12.03 -8.39 8.38
CA GLY A 247 -12.52 -8.41 9.75
C GLY A 247 -13.45 -7.23 10.08
N LEU A 248 -13.25 -6.56 11.22
CA LEU A 248 -14.09 -5.46 11.68
C LEU A 248 -13.50 -4.09 11.33
N PRO A 249 -14.33 -3.04 11.15
CA PRO A 249 -13.86 -1.67 11.09
C PRO A 249 -13.34 -1.21 12.46
N SER A 250 -12.53 -0.14 12.48
CA SER A 250 -12.03 0.41 13.74
C SER A 250 -11.84 1.92 13.68
N ILE A 251 -11.94 2.57 14.86
CA ILE A 251 -11.62 3.98 15.07
C ILE A 251 -10.65 4.07 16.23
N THR A 252 -9.42 4.50 15.96
CA THR A 252 -8.35 4.55 16.95
C THR A 252 -7.83 5.96 17.11
N PHE A 253 -7.89 6.48 18.35
CA PHE A 253 -7.18 7.71 18.69
C PHE A 253 -5.70 7.38 18.89
N THR A 254 -4.89 7.68 17.88
CA THR A 254 -3.46 7.31 17.86
C THR A 254 -2.59 8.31 18.63
N VAL A 255 -3.04 9.57 18.71
CA VAL A 255 -2.36 10.65 19.44
C VAL A 255 -3.39 11.49 20.19
N ILE A 256 -3.12 11.80 21.45
CA ILE A 256 -3.86 12.80 22.24
C ILE A 256 -2.81 13.68 22.93
N GLN A 257 -2.91 15.00 22.73
CA GLN A 257 -2.01 15.98 23.30
C GLN A 257 -2.80 17.18 23.85
N SER A 258 -2.55 17.51 25.11
CA SER A 258 -3.15 18.69 25.76
C SER A 258 -2.22 19.21 26.88
N PRO A 259 -1.70 20.44 26.75
CA PRO A 259 -1.82 21.32 25.58
C PRO A 259 -1.13 20.74 24.33
N PRO A 260 -1.42 21.28 23.13
CA PRO A 260 -0.76 20.89 21.90
C PRO A 260 0.75 21.16 21.93
N PRO A 261 1.55 20.57 21.00
CA PRO A 261 2.97 20.81 20.88
C PRO A 261 3.32 22.30 20.78
N GLY A 262 4.39 22.72 21.45
CA GLY A 262 4.82 24.11 21.51
C GLY A 262 4.19 24.93 22.64
N SER A 263 3.21 24.39 23.36
CA SER A 263 2.63 25.01 24.55
C SER A 263 3.10 24.30 25.83
N PRO A 264 3.68 25.00 26.81
CA PRO A 264 4.16 24.36 28.03
C PRO A 264 2.99 23.82 28.88
N ALA A 265 3.09 22.55 29.27
CA ALA A 265 2.15 21.94 30.20
C ALA A 265 2.46 22.39 31.65
N GLN A 266 1.43 22.75 32.43
CA GLN A 266 1.53 23.11 33.83
C GLN A 266 0.44 22.40 34.61
N LEU A 267 0.78 21.82 35.77
CA LEU A 267 -0.12 20.99 36.57
C LEU A 267 -1.36 21.73 37.09
N ASN A 268 -1.23 23.03 37.33
CA ASN A 268 -2.28 23.89 37.89
C ASN A 268 -2.95 24.79 36.85
N VAL A 269 -2.74 24.55 35.55
CA VAL A 269 -3.32 25.35 34.46
C VAL A 269 -4.20 24.47 33.59
N MET A 270 -5.45 24.85 33.43
CA MET A 270 -6.35 24.30 32.42
C MET A 270 -5.89 24.78 31.04
N PRO A 271 -5.60 23.90 30.07
CA PRO A 271 -5.14 24.31 28.75
C PRO A 271 -6.23 25.01 27.95
N GLY A 272 -5.82 25.79 26.96
CA GLY A 272 -6.73 26.44 26.03
C GLY A 272 -7.13 25.60 24.82
N GLU A 273 -6.42 24.48 24.58
CA GLU A 273 -6.67 23.61 23.44
C GLU A 273 -6.24 22.17 23.73
N ALA A 274 -6.90 21.23 23.08
CA ALA A 274 -6.49 19.83 23.00
C ALA A 274 -6.49 19.36 21.54
N LEU A 275 -5.52 18.53 21.17
CA LEU A 275 -5.31 17.96 19.85
C LEU A 275 -5.39 16.44 19.92
N ALA A 276 -6.02 15.83 18.92
CA ALA A 276 -5.94 14.40 18.72
C ALA A 276 -5.78 14.05 17.22
N TYR A 277 -5.16 12.90 16.94
CA TYR A 277 -5.19 12.25 15.63
C TYR A 277 -5.97 10.95 15.73
N VAL A 278 -6.77 10.69 14.70
CA VAL A 278 -7.67 9.55 14.63
C VAL A 278 -7.38 8.77 13.36
N ASP A 279 -7.09 7.48 13.50
CA ASP A 279 -6.98 6.50 12.40
C ASP A 279 -8.27 5.69 12.34
N ILE A 280 -8.95 5.75 11.21
CA ILE A 280 -10.24 5.09 10.98
C ILE A 280 -10.02 4.06 9.89
N ARG A 281 -10.25 2.78 10.21
CA ARG A 281 -10.15 1.69 9.26
C ARG A 281 -11.52 1.21 8.86
N THR A 282 -11.78 1.17 7.54
CA THR A 282 -13.08 0.83 6.98
C THR A 282 -13.04 -0.52 6.25
N VAL A 283 -14.21 -1.14 6.14
CA VAL A 283 -14.45 -2.40 5.41
C VAL A 283 -15.43 -2.18 4.25
N ALA A 284 -15.56 -3.14 3.35
CA ALA A 284 -16.31 -3.00 2.08
C ALA A 284 -17.78 -2.50 2.24
N LYS A 285 -18.40 -2.70 3.40
CA LYS A 285 -19.77 -2.24 3.69
C LYS A 285 -19.87 -0.78 4.14
N GLN A 286 -18.76 -0.05 4.17
CA GLN A 286 -18.71 1.35 4.61
C GLN A 286 -18.34 2.27 3.44
N ASP A 287 -19.14 3.33 3.29
CA ASP A 287 -18.83 4.45 2.43
C ASP A 287 -18.16 5.57 3.24
N HIS A 288 -17.05 6.08 2.74
CA HIS A 288 -16.24 7.06 3.46
C HIS A 288 -16.95 8.40 3.68
N GLU A 289 -17.81 8.85 2.72
CA GLU A 289 -18.59 10.07 2.90
C GLU A 289 -19.61 9.90 4.04
N THR A 290 -20.27 8.75 4.11
CA THR A 290 -21.20 8.41 5.19
C THR A 290 -20.50 8.40 6.54
N VAL A 291 -19.31 7.79 6.63
CA VAL A 291 -18.51 7.77 7.87
C VAL A 291 -18.12 9.20 8.28
N ARG A 292 -17.60 10.00 7.33
CA ARG A 292 -17.21 11.41 7.58
C ARG A 292 -18.40 12.26 8.03
N ALA A 293 -19.56 12.08 7.40
CA ALA A 293 -20.78 12.79 7.78
C ALA A 293 -21.24 12.42 9.19
N ALA A 294 -21.20 11.13 9.54
CA ALA A 294 -21.55 10.67 10.89
C ALA A 294 -20.64 11.25 11.97
N LEU A 295 -19.33 11.26 11.75
CA LEU A 295 -18.37 11.84 12.70
C LEU A 295 -18.56 13.36 12.88
N ARG A 296 -18.86 14.09 11.78
CA ARG A 296 -19.23 15.51 11.89
C ARG A 296 -20.57 15.71 12.62
N GLY A 297 -21.53 14.81 12.40
CA GLY A 297 -22.82 14.81 13.09
C GLY A 297 -22.65 14.65 14.61
N ILE A 298 -21.79 13.76 15.05
CA ILE A 298 -21.46 13.58 16.49
C ILE A 298 -20.94 14.88 17.11
N LEU A 299 -20.05 15.59 16.42
CA LEU A 299 -19.53 16.87 16.93
C LEU A 299 -20.64 17.93 16.99
N ALA A 300 -21.54 17.96 16.03
CA ALA A 300 -22.68 18.87 16.02
C ALA A 300 -23.66 18.57 17.17
N GLU A 301 -23.96 17.31 17.44
CA GLU A 301 -24.80 16.87 18.57
C GLU A 301 -24.20 17.27 19.94
N LEU A 302 -22.89 17.08 20.11
CA LEU A 302 -22.19 17.51 21.32
C LEU A 302 -22.21 19.03 21.48
N GLY A 303 -22.09 19.77 20.38
CA GLY A 303 -22.18 21.24 20.37
C GLY A 303 -23.58 21.75 20.67
N ALA A 304 -24.63 21.04 20.30
CA ALA A 304 -26.01 21.44 20.55
C ALA A 304 -26.39 21.46 22.05
N VAL A 305 -25.70 20.62 22.85
CA VAL A 305 -25.96 20.51 24.31
C VAL A 305 -24.93 21.24 25.18
N ASP A 306 -23.86 21.75 24.63
CA ASP A 306 -22.79 22.48 25.32
C ASP A 306 -22.43 23.76 24.52
N PRO A 307 -22.92 24.94 24.95
CA PRO A 307 -22.68 26.21 24.22
C PRO A 307 -21.20 26.58 24.12
N ASP A 308 -20.38 26.11 25.03
CA ASP A 308 -18.93 26.34 25.02
C ASP A 308 -18.16 25.27 24.24
N PHE A 309 -18.85 24.28 23.65
CA PHE A 309 -18.21 23.24 22.83
C PHE A 309 -17.73 23.81 21.49
N LYS A 310 -16.43 23.76 21.28
CA LYS A 310 -15.80 24.13 20.01
C LYS A 310 -14.84 23.05 19.61
N ALA A 311 -15.14 22.35 18.53
CA ALA A 311 -14.27 21.33 17.96
C ALA A 311 -14.27 21.42 16.44
N SER A 312 -13.12 21.17 15.83
CA SER A 312 -12.96 21.02 14.38
C SER A 312 -12.37 19.66 14.06
N LEU A 313 -12.89 19.02 13.00
CA LEU A 313 -12.43 17.74 12.48
C LEU A 313 -12.00 17.93 11.02
N GLU A 314 -10.72 17.81 10.79
CA GLU A 314 -10.09 17.88 9.48
C GLU A 314 -9.71 16.48 9.03
N PHE A 315 -10.19 16.05 7.86
CA PHE A 315 -9.78 14.80 7.25
C PHE A 315 -8.54 15.05 6.40
N ILE A 316 -7.41 14.48 6.81
CA ILE A 316 -6.09 14.74 6.20
C ILE A 316 -5.70 13.68 5.19
N GLU A 317 -6.31 12.50 5.26
CA GLU A 317 -6.07 11.42 4.31
C GLU A 317 -7.34 10.57 4.13
N ASP A 318 -7.50 10.07 2.90
CA ASP A 318 -8.61 9.21 2.50
C ASP A 318 -8.10 8.17 1.51
N ARG A 319 -8.04 6.91 1.94
CA ARG A 319 -7.72 5.74 1.12
C ARG A 319 -8.95 4.86 1.06
N PRO A 320 -9.70 4.84 -0.06
CA PRO A 320 -10.94 4.09 -0.16
C PRO A 320 -10.75 2.59 0.10
N VAL A 321 -11.75 1.95 0.69
CA VAL A 321 -11.81 0.50 0.77
C VAL A 321 -12.09 -0.07 -0.61
N VAL A 322 -11.40 -1.13 -1.00
CA VAL A 322 -11.59 -1.81 -2.29
C VAL A 322 -11.68 -3.31 -2.11
N ALA A 323 -12.44 -3.94 -2.99
CA ALA A 323 -12.56 -5.39 -3.05
C ALA A 323 -12.83 -5.84 -4.49
N ILE A 324 -12.27 -6.99 -4.87
CA ILE A 324 -12.48 -7.63 -6.16
C ILE A 324 -13.06 -9.03 -5.98
N GLY A 325 -13.82 -9.51 -6.97
CA GLY A 325 -14.42 -10.84 -6.92
C GLY A 325 -13.43 -11.95 -7.28
N LYS A 326 -13.66 -13.16 -6.72
CA LYS A 326 -12.91 -14.38 -7.11
C LYS A 326 -13.06 -14.70 -8.61
N ASP A 327 -14.12 -14.18 -9.23
CA ASP A 327 -14.43 -14.40 -10.65
C ASP A 327 -13.69 -13.47 -11.60
N GLU A 328 -13.00 -12.44 -11.10
CA GLU A 328 -12.20 -11.55 -11.92
C GLU A 328 -11.15 -12.32 -12.73
N PRO A 329 -10.96 -12.00 -14.01
CA PRO A 329 -10.00 -12.70 -14.86
C PRO A 329 -8.59 -12.78 -14.30
N ILE A 330 -8.11 -11.70 -13.66
CA ILE A 330 -6.79 -11.66 -13.05
C ILE A 330 -6.70 -12.59 -11.84
N VAL A 331 -7.76 -12.69 -11.04
CA VAL A 331 -7.82 -13.60 -9.89
C VAL A 331 -7.82 -15.05 -10.36
N LYS A 332 -8.64 -15.40 -11.37
CA LYS A 332 -8.65 -16.75 -11.94
C LYS A 332 -7.31 -17.15 -12.55
N ALA A 333 -6.67 -16.22 -13.28
CA ALA A 333 -5.34 -16.44 -13.86
C ALA A 333 -4.29 -16.70 -12.77
N SER A 334 -4.27 -15.87 -11.73
CA SER A 334 -3.32 -15.99 -10.61
C SER A 334 -3.58 -17.24 -9.77
N ALA A 335 -4.84 -17.55 -9.45
CA ALA A 335 -5.19 -18.73 -8.67
C ALA A 335 -4.81 -20.03 -9.38
N SER A 336 -5.10 -20.12 -10.68
CA SER A 336 -4.72 -21.29 -11.47
C SER A 336 -3.21 -21.39 -11.69
N ALA A 337 -2.51 -20.26 -11.85
CA ALA A 337 -1.06 -20.22 -11.94
C ALA A 337 -0.41 -20.70 -10.64
N PHE A 338 -0.88 -20.18 -9.51
CA PHE A 338 -0.38 -20.61 -8.18
C PHE A 338 -0.51 -22.12 -7.99
N ALA A 339 -1.71 -22.66 -8.25
CA ALA A 339 -1.95 -24.09 -8.10
C ALA A 339 -1.06 -24.95 -9.01
N ASP A 340 -0.88 -24.52 -10.27
CA ASP A 340 -0.10 -25.29 -11.24
C ASP A 340 1.43 -25.18 -11.05
N VAL A 341 1.91 -24.06 -10.54
CA VAL A 341 3.34 -23.83 -10.27
C VAL A 341 3.77 -24.48 -8.96
N THR A 342 2.95 -24.34 -7.91
CA THR A 342 3.32 -24.77 -6.56
C THR A 342 2.83 -26.16 -6.19
N GLY A 343 1.81 -26.68 -6.90
CA GLY A 343 1.10 -27.90 -6.54
C GLY A 343 0.18 -27.75 -5.30
N ARG A 344 0.00 -26.52 -4.79
CA ARG A 344 -0.83 -26.21 -3.61
C ARG A 344 -2.08 -25.42 -4.04
N PRO A 345 -3.21 -25.55 -3.32
CA PRO A 345 -4.36 -24.68 -3.55
C PRO A 345 -4.01 -23.22 -3.16
N PRO A 346 -4.55 -22.21 -3.88
CA PRO A 346 -4.36 -20.81 -3.50
C PRO A 346 -5.12 -20.50 -2.20
N VAL A 347 -4.52 -19.65 -1.37
CA VAL A 347 -5.16 -19.08 -0.18
C VAL A 347 -5.66 -17.69 -0.52
N TYR A 348 -6.92 -17.39 -0.20
CA TYR A 348 -7.51 -16.07 -0.39
C TYR A 348 -7.51 -15.30 0.92
N ASN A 349 -7.20 -14.01 0.85
CA ASN A 349 -7.10 -13.14 2.02
C ASN A 349 -7.43 -11.67 1.66
N GLY A 350 -7.20 -10.75 2.59
CA GLY A 350 -7.25 -9.30 2.41
C GLY A 350 -6.07 -8.62 3.06
N VAL A 351 -5.72 -7.45 2.54
CA VAL A 351 -4.68 -6.57 3.12
C VAL A 351 -5.28 -5.79 4.29
N PRO A 352 -4.69 -5.85 5.49
CA PRO A 352 -5.21 -5.10 6.64
C PRO A 352 -4.99 -3.58 6.54
N GLY A 353 -4.25 -3.15 5.54
CA GLY A 353 -3.97 -1.77 5.14
C GLY A 353 -4.51 -1.44 3.77
N ALA A 354 -3.96 -0.39 3.17
CA ALA A 354 -4.18 0.03 1.78
C ALA A 354 -2.83 0.00 1.08
N THR A 355 -2.82 -0.31 -0.21
CA THR A 355 -1.68 -0.19 -1.12
C THR A 355 -2.00 0.81 -2.22
N ASP A 356 -1.06 1.13 -3.08
CA ASP A 356 -1.27 1.97 -4.26
C ASP A 356 -2.40 1.43 -5.18
N GLY A 357 -2.61 0.12 -5.19
CA GLY A 357 -3.73 -0.52 -5.87
C GLY A 357 -5.11 -0.01 -5.45
N THR A 358 -5.22 0.57 -4.25
CA THR A 358 -6.45 1.22 -3.76
C THR A 358 -6.93 2.31 -4.70
N PHE A 359 -6.03 3.20 -5.16
CA PHE A 359 -6.41 4.31 -6.03
C PHE A 359 -6.68 3.86 -7.47
N LEU A 360 -5.94 2.86 -7.97
CA LEU A 360 -6.23 2.25 -9.27
C LEU A 360 -7.63 1.65 -9.30
N SER A 361 -8.01 0.92 -8.26
CA SER A 361 -9.35 0.34 -8.14
C SER A 361 -10.42 1.41 -7.93
N ALA A 362 -10.25 2.31 -6.95
CA ALA A 362 -11.27 3.26 -6.57
C ALA A 362 -11.51 4.35 -7.63
N TRP A 363 -10.46 4.88 -8.27
CA TRP A 363 -10.58 5.99 -9.23
C TRP A 363 -10.77 5.55 -10.66
N LYS A 364 -10.26 4.37 -11.00
CA LYS A 364 -10.29 3.84 -12.38
C LYS A 364 -11.09 2.55 -12.52
N GLY A 365 -11.54 1.94 -11.40
CA GLY A 365 -12.23 0.64 -11.41
C GLY A 365 -11.35 -0.48 -11.97
N ILE A 366 -10.02 -0.39 -11.85
CA ILE A 366 -9.09 -1.43 -12.28
C ILE A 366 -9.07 -2.52 -11.21
N PRO A 367 -9.36 -3.80 -11.56
CA PRO A 367 -9.22 -4.88 -10.60
C PRO A 367 -7.74 -5.05 -10.23
N CYS A 368 -7.43 -4.81 -8.95
CA CYS A 368 -6.08 -4.96 -8.39
C CYS A 368 -6.04 -6.17 -7.47
N LEU A 369 -5.18 -7.13 -7.79
CA LEU A 369 -4.88 -8.28 -6.95
C LEU A 369 -3.56 -8.04 -6.25
N VAL A 370 -3.58 -8.08 -4.92
CA VAL A 370 -2.37 -7.97 -4.12
C VAL A 370 -1.89 -9.37 -3.75
N ASN A 371 -0.67 -9.70 -4.12
CA ASN A 371 -0.03 -10.95 -3.75
C ASN A 371 1.46 -10.89 -4.05
N GLY A 372 2.31 -11.10 -3.06
CA GLY A 372 3.75 -11.08 -3.24
C GLY A 372 4.47 -11.80 -2.10
N PRO A 373 5.79 -11.95 -2.24
CA PRO A 373 6.60 -12.71 -1.31
C PRO A 373 6.91 -11.88 -0.05
N GLY A 374 6.98 -12.56 1.06
CA GLY A 374 7.39 -12.01 2.34
C GLY A 374 6.32 -12.15 3.43
N PRO A 375 6.76 -12.29 4.68
CA PRO A 375 5.86 -12.46 5.81
C PRO A 375 4.98 -11.22 6.04
N ARG A 376 3.68 -11.40 6.10
CA ARG A 376 2.67 -10.34 6.29
C ARG A 376 2.84 -9.48 7.55
N HIS A 377 3.48 -10.02 8.57
CA HIS A 377 3.67 -9.36 9.86
C HIS A 377 5.00 -8.62 10.00
N LEU A 378 5.89 -8.75 9.01
CA LEU A 378 7.26 -8.26 9.09
C LEU A 378 7.52 -6.85 8.53
N PRO A 379 6.68 -6.29 7.63
CA PRO A 379 6.86 -4.92 7.18
C PRO A 379 7.09 -3.95 8.32
N HIS A 380 8.01 -2.98 8.14
CA HIS A 380 8.37 -1.91 9.08
C HIS A 380 9.11 -2.36 10.35
N GLN A 381 9.38 -3.66 10.54
CA GLN A 381 10.16 -4.15 11.68
C GLN A 381 11.67 -4.15 11.42
N ALA A 382 12.47 -4.22 12.48
CA ALA A 382 13.90 -4.52 12.36
C ALA A 382 14.08 -5.99 11.95
N ASP A 383 15.22 -6.29 11.32
CA ASP A 383 15.53 -7.60 10.76
C ASP A 383 14.50 -8.10 9.73
N GLU A 384 13.93 -7.16 8.97
CA GLU A 384 13.07 -7.45 7.84
C GLU A 384 13.77 -8.38 6.85
N TYR A 385 13.04 -9.38 6.35
CA TYR A 385 13.58 -10.33 5.37
C TYR A 385 12.50 -10.86 4.42
N VAL A 386 12.94 -11.40 3.29
CA VAL A 386 12.15 -12.27 2.41
C VAL A 386 12.82 -13.63 2.29
N GLU A 387 12.04 -14.71 2.30
CA GLU A 387 12.59 -16.06 2.03
C GLU A 387 12.88 -16.21 0.53
N VAL A 388 14.11 -16.63 0.20
CA VAL A 388 14.55 -16.80 -1.21
C VAL A 388 13.65 -17.78 -1.96
N THR A 389 13.20 -18.83 -1.30
CA THR A 389 12.28 -19.82 -1.88
C THR A 389 10.93 -19.22 -2.23
N GLU A 390 10.39 -18.39 -1.36
CA GLU A 390 9.12 -17.70 -1.56
C GLU A 390 9.22 -16.63 -2.67
N LEU A 391 10.32 -15.89 -2.71
CA LEU A 391 10.62 -14.92 -3.76
C LEU A 391 10.66 -15.58 -5.15
N VAL A 392 11.35 -16.72 -5.28
CA VAL A 392 11.43 -17.47 -6.55
C VAL A 392 10.09 -18.05 -6.94
N GLU A 393 9.33 -18.56 -5.97
CA GLU A 393 7.97 -19.05 -6.18
C GLU A 393 7.07 -17.93 -6.73
N ALA A 394 7.10 -16.75 -6.10
CA ALA A 394 6.33 -15.58 -6.55
C ALA A 394 6.61 -15.26 -8.02
N ALA A 395 7.87 -15.13 -8.42
CA ALA A 395 8.23 -14.78 -9.79
C ALA A 395 7.73 -15.83 -10.82
N ARG A 396 7.82 -17.11 -10.48
CA ARG A 396 7.30 -18.20 -11.31
C ARG A 396 5.78 -18.17 -11.43
N VAL A 397 5.07 -17.87 -10.35
CA VAL A 397 3.61 -17.71 -10.35
C VAL A 397 3.22 -16.49 -11.19
N TYR A 398 3.91 -15.36 -11.00
CA TYR A 398 3.62 -14.11 -11.70
C TYR A 398 3.73 -14.23 -13.22
N VAL A 399 4.80 -14.85 -13.72
CA VAL A 399 4.98 -14.99 -15.18
C VAL A 399 3.90 -15.87 -15.82
N VAL A 400 3.44 -16.91 -15.13
CA VAL A 400 2.34 -17.76 -15.60
C VAL A 400 1.00 -17.03 -15.49
N ALA A 401 0.75 -16.34 -14.38
CA ALA A 401 -0.47 -15.55 -14.17
C ALA A 401 -0.60 -14.45 -15.23
N ALA A 402 0.47 -13.71 -15.47
CA ALA A 402 0.51 -12.67 -16.50
C ALA A 402 0.25 -13.25 -17.89
N HIS A 403 0.89 -14.36 -18.25
CA HIS A 403 0.67 -15.02 -19.54
C HIS A 403 -0.79 -15.46 -19.72
N ARG A 404 -1.41 -16.09 -18.69
CA ARG A 404 -2.80 -16.53 -18.72
C ARG A 404 -3.78 -15.35 -18.83
N PHE A 405 -3.54 -14.30 -18.07
CA PHE A 405 -4.38 -13.10 -18.15
C PHE A 405 -4.31 -12.46 -19.54
N LEU A 406 -3.10 -12.29 -20.07
CA LEU A 406 -2.88 -11.69 -21.40
C LEU A 406 -3.42 -12.56 -22.55
N ALA A 407 -3.54 -13.88 -22.36
CA ALA A 407 -4.17 -14.78 -23.32
C ALA A 407 -5.72 -14.71 -23.27
N SER A 408 -6.30 -14.15 -22.22
CA SER A 408 -7.74 -14.04 -22.06
C SER A 408 -8.34 -13.06 -23.07
N SER A 409 -9.62 -13.26 -23.44
CA SER A 409 -10.33 -12.39 -24.36
C SER A 409 -10.90 -11.12 -23.71
N VAL A 410 -10.50 -10.84 -22.47
CA VAL A 410 -11.03 -9.73 -21.69
C VAL A 410 -10.36 -8.43 -22.15
N SER A 411 -11.15 -7.54 -22.72
CA SER A 411 -10.89 -6.11 -22.71
C SER A 411 -11.94 -5.45 -21.82
N ARG A 412 -11.54 -4.51 -20.97
CA ARG A 412 -12.48 -3.65 -20.26
C ARG A 412 -13.42 -3.02 -21.26
N ARG A 413 -14.74 -3.07 -21.02
CA ARG A 413 -15.65 -2.18 -21.75
C ARG A 413 -15.24 -0.76 -21.38
N ARG A 414 -14.71 -0.05 -22.34
CA ARG A 414 -14.42 1.39 -22.23
C ARG A 414 -15.73 2.10 -22.57
N ASP A 415 -16.58 2.31 -21.55
CA ASP A 415 -17.77 3.16 -21.68
C ASP A 415 -17.36 4.63 -21.54
#